data_0a22d234ca973124691f3bf9fb1cbdb9
#
_entry.id   0a22d234ca973124691f3bf9fb1cbdb9
#
_cell.length_a   1.000
_cell.length_b   1.000
_cell.length_c   1.000
_cell.angle_alpha   90.00
_cell.angle_beta   90.00
_cell.angle_gamma   90.00
#
_symmetry.space_group_name_H-M   'P 1'
#
loop_
_entity.id
_entity.type
_entity.pdbx_description
1 polymer ?
#
loop_
_entity_poly.entity_id
_entity_poly.type
_entity_poly.pdbx_seq_one_letter_code
_entity_poly.pdbx_strand_id
1 'polypeptide(L)'
;LLIVIIPIASIMMLFFSKEEPEESSFENLELATISKNKSRYLPGDSAQFHAHLTQKPNQPITYIISYFHLGQKIDEQSIHVTSQEFDWSWQTPEKDYQGYYVKVSRINHRNQEKTIAVDVSSTWTKFPRYGFLSDFSNIDRKHQEEIVGKLSRYHINGIQFYDWQDEHHLPLKMDGNKPLSSWANIANQPVDFQTIENYIDLAHSKNINAMSYNLLNGSLAGAENENVNQEWYVYTDPNQDQVDNHQLPDQWKSDIYLMNPGHSQWQDYIMEQQKRVFEHLDFDGWHLDQLGDRGDVFDSEGQRIKLKEAYPGFLNHASGQFMDKSLIMNAVNQYGQKQIADSLVPFLYTEVWDPYKTYQDLQQILKENHQTFEKPSVLAAYMNYKMSDQEGGFNGPGILYTDALIFAQGGGHLELGEHMLSKEYFPHNKLDMSEDLQDSLIAYYDYMVAYQNLLRDRVQETELEIKSSDWVQLSSQPEKGKIYAFAKQRADKKMIHFLNYMDVEHMNWRDTNGTQNSAVMRETLSVTIQESKQVKKVWVSSPDWNEGMAETIDFSQEGDHLQFTIPKIKYWDMVVLEY
;
A
#
# COMPACT_ATOMS: atom_id res chain seq x y z
N LEU A 1 -83.19 -59.56 -5.06
CA LEU A 1 -81.78 -59.16 -5.18
C LEU A 1 -81.70 -58.09 -6.31
N LEU A 2 -81.57 -56.84 -5.90
CA LEU A 2 -81.41 -55.73 -6.84
C LEU A 2 -79.92 -55.47 -6.95
N ILE A 3 -79.38 -55.53 -8.14
CA ILE A 3 -78.02 -55.12 -8.49
C ILE A 3 -78.11 -53.69 -9.04
N VAL A 4 -77.51 -52.75 -8.30
CA VAL A 4 -77.37 -51.36 -8.75
C VAL A 4 -76.01 -51.21 -9.47
N ILE A 5 -76.01 -50.89 -10.73
CA ILE A 5 -74.85 -50.61 -11.53
C ILE A 5 -74.57 -49.08 -11.45
N ILE A 6 -73.45 -48.68 -10.90
CA ILE A 6 -73.00 -47.29 -10.91
C ILE A 6 -72.02 -47.11 -12.09
N PRO A 7 -72.14 -46.14 -12.95
CA PRO A 7 -71.19 -45.90 -14.00
C PRO A 7 -69.99 -45.12 -13.47
N ILE A 8 -68.81 -45.68 -13.69
CA ILE A 8 -67.51 -45.02 -13.39
C ILE A 8 -67.29 -43.98 -14.51
N ALA A 9 -67.42 -42.71 -14.17
CA ALA A 9 -66.94 -41.63 -15.02
C ALA A 9 -65.42 -41.49 -14.93
N SER A 10 -64.71 -41.81 -16.02
CA SER A 10 -63.25 -41.59 -16.13
C SER A 10 -62.97 -40.10 -16.20
N ILE A 11 -62.46 -39.51 -15.13
CA ILE A 11 -61.89 -38.19 -15.14
C ILE A 11 -60.49 -38.30 -15.75
N MET A 12 -60.33 -37.89 -16.96
CA MET A 12 -59.06 -37.71 -17.64
C MET A 12 -58.38 -36.44 -17.07
N MET A 13 -57.54 -36.61 -16.05
CA MET A 13 -56.64 -35.56 -15.58
C MET A 13 -55.61 -35.28 -16.68
N LEU A 14 -55.78 -34.17 -17.40
CA LEU A 14 -54.74 -33.55 -18.19
C LEU A 14 -53.67 -33.05 -17.22
N PHE A 15 -52.61 -33.80 -17.07
CA PHE A 15 -51.36 -33.30 -16.54
C PHE A 15 -50.80 -32.30 -17.56
N PHE A 16 -51.03 -31.02 -17.36
CA PHE A 16 -50.15 -30.01 -17.89
C PHE A 16 -48.82 -30.20 -17.14
N SER A 17 -47.87 -30.87 -17.75
CA SER A 17 -46.47 -30.72 -17.38
C SER A 17 -46.14 -29.24 -17.61
N LYS A 18 -46.08 -28.47 -16.55
CA LYS A 18 -45.24 -27.28 -16.59
C LYS A 18 -43.85 -27.82 -16.94
N GLU A 19 -43.48 -27.68 -18.19
CA GLU A 19 -42.06 -27.63 -18.54
C GLU A 19 -41.51 -26.49 -17.68
N GLU A 20 -40.81 -26.81 -16.61
CA GLU A 20 -39.85 -25.90 -16.07
C GLU A 20 -38.98 -25.54 -17.27
N PRO A 21 -38.73 -24.22 -17.53
CA PRO A 21 -37.84 -23.87 -18.60
C PRO A 21 -36.54 -24.62 -18.29
N GLU A 22 -36.09 -25.46 -19.23
CA GLU A 22 -34.76 -26.03 -19.24
C GLU A 22 -33.85 -24.91 -18.75
N GLU A 23 -33.06 -25.14 -17.71
CA GLU A 23 -31.87 -24.34 -17.38
C GLU A 23 -31.05 -24.38 -18.68
N SER A 24 -31.40 -23.49 -19.60
CA SER A 24 -30.61 -23.25 -20.79
C SER A 24 -29.24 -22.95 -20.29
N SER A 25 -28.24 -23.65 -20.77
CA SER A 25 -26.82 -23.47 -20.57
C SER A 25 -26.52 -21.99 -20.31
N PHE A 26 -26.67 -21.57 -19.05
CA PHE A 26 -26.28 -20.22 -18.64
C PHE A 26 -24.79 -20.19 -18.81
N GLU A 27 -24.39 -19.52 -19.86
CA GLU A 27 -23.03 -19.24 -20.24
C GLU A 27 -22.18 -18.99 -19.00
N ASN A 28 -20.94 -19.50 -18.99
CA ASN A 28 -19.88 -19.13 -18.06
C ASN A 28 -19.48 -17.66 -18.30
N LEU A 29 -20.47 -16.77 -18.24
CA LEU A 29 -20.29 -15.33 -18.39
C LEU A 29 -19.96 -14.74 -17.03
N GLU A 30 -18.72 -14.39 -16.82
CA GLU A 30 -18.23 -13.83 -15.58
C GLU A 30 -17.76 -12.39 -15.79
N LEU A 31 -17.81 -11.60 -14.72
CA LEU A 31 -17.17 -10.31 -14.64
C LEU A 31 -15.66 -10.53 -14.42
N ALA A 32 -14.88 -10.35 -15.49
CA ALA A 32 -13.46 -10.62 -15.49
C ALA A 32 -12.68 -9.55 -14.68
N THR A 33 -12.87 -8.27 -15.04
CA THR A 33 -12.15 -7.17 -14.40
C THR A 33 -13.03 -5.95 -14.18
N ILE A 34 -12.67 -5.18 -13.15
CA ILE A 34 -13.17 -3.82 -12.93
C ILE A 34 -11.96 -2.90 -12.74
N SER A 35 -12.00 -1.75 -13.38
CA SER A 35 -11.02 -0.70 -13.23
C SER A 35 -11.67 0.66 -13.04
N LYS A 36 -10.89 1.65 -12.62
CA LYS A 36 -11.30 3.04 -12.47
C LYS A 36 -10.26 3.99 -13.08
N ASN A 37 -10.67 5.19 -13.42
CA ASN A 37 -9.83 6.12 -14.15
C ASN A 37 -8.73 6.79 -13.32
N LYS A 38 -8.89 6.90 -11.98
CA LYS A 38 -7.93 7.55 -11.08
C LYS A 38 -7.64 6.68 -9.85
N SER A 39 -6.48 6.83 -9.26
CA SER A 39 -6.10 6.19 -8.00
C SER A 39 -6.84 6.80 -6.80
N ARG A 40 -7.02 8.12 -6.82
CA ARG A 40 -7.65 8.92 -5.77
C ARG A 40 -8.55 9.99 -6.41
N TYR A 41 -9.65 10.34 -5.75
CA TYR A 41 -10.61 11.36 -6.17
C TYR A 41 -10.67 12.49 -5.16
N LEU A 42 -10.95 13.70 -5.62
CA LEU A 42 -11.33 14.80 -4.74
C LEU A 42 -12.80 14.65 -4.32
N PRO A 43 -13.21 15.21 -3.17
CA PRO A 43 -14.62 15.29 -2.82
C PRO A 43 -15.46 15.88 -3.96
N GLY A 44 -16.55 15.20 -4.32
CA GLY A 44 -17.43 15.62 -5.40
C GLY A 44 -16.93 15.32 -6.82
N ASP A 45 -15.80 14.63 -7.01
CA ASP A 45 -15.34 14.18 -8.34
C ASP A 45 -16.28 13.12 -8.93
N SER A 46 -16.36 13.06 -10.25
CA SER A 46 -17.00 11.94 -10.95
C SER A 46 -16.00 10.81 -11.17
N ALA A 47 -16.17 9.71 -10.44
CA ALA A 47 -15.40 8.49 -10.65
C ALA A 47 -15.92 7.74 -11.89
N GLN A 48 -15.02 7.42 -12.83
CA GLN A 48 -15.34 6.66 -14.03
C GLN A 48 -14.83 5.23 -13.86
N PHE A 49 -15.68 4.27 -14.16
CA PHE A 49 -15.38 2.85 -14.07
C PHE A 49 -15.52 2.18 -15.43
N HIS A 50 -14.72 1.15 -15.62
CA HIS A 50 -14.76 0.28 -16.77
C HIS A 50 -14.78 -1.18 -16.30
N ALA A 51 -15.66 -1.98 -16.87
CA ALA A 51 -15.77 -3.41 -16.60
C ALA A 51 -15.67 -4.22 -17.87
N HIS A 52 -15.00 -5.37 -17.76
CA HIS A 52 -14.84 -6.33 -18.85
C HIS A 52 -15.41 -7.69 -18.43
N LEU A 53 -16.22 -8.30 -19.31
CA LEU A 53 -16.79 -9.63 -19.16
C LEU A 53 -15.90 -10.66 -19.87
N THR A 54 -15.91 -11.90 -19.40
CA THR A 54 -15.17 -13.01 -20.06
C THR A 54 -15.61 -13.22 -21.50
N GLN A 55 -16.87 -12.90 -21.81
CA GLN A 55 -17.43 -12.95 -23.18
C GLN A 55 -18.59 -11.97 -23.35
N LYS A 56 -19.00 -11.70 -24.60
CA LYS A 56 -20.16 -10.87 -24.90
C LYS A 56 -21.45 -11.61 -24.50
N PRO A 57 -22.40 -10.96 -23.77
CA PRO A 57 -23.67 -11.58 -23.44
C PRO A 57 -24.54 -11.82 -24.69
N ASN A 58 -25.17 -12.99 -24.77
CA ASN A 58 -26.08 -13.35 -25.90
C ASN A 58 -27.43 -12.61 -25.85
N GLN A 59 -27.80 -12.12 -24.66
CA GLN A 59 -28.98 -11.30 -24.42
C GLN A 59 -28.67 -10.21 -23.41
N PRO A 60 -29.44 -9.12 -23.36
CA PRO A 60 -29.23 -8.08 -22.38
C PRO A 60 -29.27 -8.63 -20.95
N ILE A 61 -28.24 -8.31 -20.15
CA ILE A 61 -28.16 -8.69 -18.75
C ILE A 61 -28.11 -7.43 -17.88
N THR A 62 -28.53 -7.53 -16.62
CA THR A 62 -28.56 -6.40 -15.71
C THR A 62 -27.57 -6.63 -14.58
N TYR A 63 -26.70 -5.65 -14.40
CA TYR A 63 -25.85 -5.53 -13.22
C TYR A 63 -26.41 -4.49 -12.26
N ILE A 64 -26.33 -4.80 -10.96
CA ILE A 64 -26.53 -3.86 -9.86
C ILE A 64 -25.18 -3.41 -9.38
N ILE A 65 -24.99 -2.11 -9.27
CA ILE A 65 -23.80 -1.47 -8.74
C ILE A 65 -24.19 -0.82 -7.42
N SER A 66 -23.68 -1.32 -6.33
CA SER A 66 -23.97 -0.83 -4.99
C SER A 66 -22.71 -0.19 -4.37
N TYR A 67 -22.88 0.94 -3.71
CA TYR A 67 -21.81 1.71 -3.10
C TYR A 67 -21.93 1.63 -1.58
N PHE A 68 -20.78 1.34 -0.91
CA PHE A 68 -20.75 1.11 0.52
C PHE A 68 -19.70 1.99 1.19
N HIS A 69 -20.03 2.48 2.37
CA HIS A 69 -19.10 3.08 3.30
C HIS A 69 -19.15 2.33 4.63
N LEU A 70 -18.00 1.76 5.06
CA LEU A 70 -17.87 1.00 6.32
C LEU A 70 -18.99 -0.06 6.53
N GLY A 71 -19.29 -0.84 5.50
CA GLY A 71 -20.31 -1.87 5.55
C GLY A 71 -21.76 -1.38 5.40
N GLN A 72 -21.99 -0.07 5.28
CA GLN A 72 -23.32 0.49 5.02
C GLN A 72 -23.48 0.87 3.55
N LYS A 73 -24.55 0.35 2.90
CA LYS A 73 -24.91 0.77 1.54
C LYS A 73 -25.40 2.21 1.57
N ILE A 74 -24.78 3.05 0.72
CA ILE A 74 -25.07 4.50 0.65
C ILE A 74 -25.73 4.91 -0.67
N ASP A 75 -25.53 4.12 -1.75
CA ASP A 75 -26.08 4.40 -3.06
C ASP A 75 -26.19 3.11 -3.90
N GLU A 76 -27.00 3.13 -4.95
CA GLU A 76 -27.18 1.99 -5.85
C GLU A 76 -27.66 2.45 -7.23
N GLN A 77 -27.17 1.82 -8.28
CA GLN A 77 -27.67 1.99 -9.65
C GLN A 77 -27.71 0.65 -10.39
N SER A 78 -28.49 0.58 -11.47
CA SER A 78 -28.56 -0.58 -12.33
C SER A 78 -28.12 -0.25 -13.75
N ILE A 79 -27.44 -1.20 -14.41
CA ILE A 79 -26.97 -1.06 -15.80
C ILE A 79 -27.40 -2.26 -16.62
N HIS A 80 -27.97 -1.99 -17.81
CA HIS A 80 -28.27 -3.00 -18.80
C HIS A 80 -27.10 -3.15 -19.75
N VAL A 81 -26.48 -4.33 -19.76
CA VAL A 81 -25.26 -4.64 -20.51
C VAL A 81 -25.59 -5.52 -21.71
N THR A 82 -25.18 -5.10 -22.91
CA THR A 82 -25.34 -5.81 -24.20
C THR A 82 -24.00 -6.07 -24.91
N SER A 83 -22.90 -5.57 -24.34
CA SER A 83 -21.52 -5.66 -24.86
C SER A 83 -20.63 -6.40 -23.90
N GLN A 84 -19.46 -6.82 -24.35
CA GLN A 84 -18.45 -7.45 -23.52
C GLN A 84 -17.81 -6.46 -22.52
N GLU A 85 -17.86 -5.18 -22.87
CA GLU A 85 -17.36 -4.08 -22.03
C GLU A 85 -18.49 -3.11 -21.71
N PHE A 86 -18.45 -2.51 -20.52
CA PHE A 86 -19.38 -1.46 -20.15
C PHE A 86 -18.77 -0.48 -19.16
N ASP A 87 -19.21 0.77 -19.27
CA ASP A 87 -18.73 1.87 -18.45
C ASP A 87 -19.89 2.42 -17.60
N TRP A 88 -19.53 2.99 -16.45
CA TRP A 88 -20.43 3.80 -15.64
C TRP A 88 -19.67 4.86 -14.87
N SER A 89 -20.43 5.79 -14.32
CA SER A 89 -19.88 6.84 -13.46
C SER A 89 -20.61 6.89 -12.13
N TRP A 90 -19.91 7.41 -11.14
CA TRP A 90 -20.47 7.69 -9.83
C TRP A 90 -19.96 9.03 -9.31
N GLN A 91 -20.89 9.89 -8.89
CA GLN A 91 -20.54 11.13 -8.23
C GLN A 91 -20.11 10.83 -6.80
N THR A 92 -18.81 11.04 -6.50
CA THR A 92 -18.31 10.77 -5.17
C THR A 92 -18.91 11.74 -4.14
N PRO A 93 -19.13 11.30 -2.88
CA PRO A 93 -19.59 12.18 -1.83
C PRO A 93 -18.65 13.35 -1.56
N GLU A 94 -19.20 14.46 -1.06
CA GLU A 94 -18.47 15.69 -0.68
C GLU A 94 -17.62 15.53 0.59
N LYS A 95 -17.77 14.41 1.30
CA LYS A 95 -17.05 14.17 2.56
C LYS A 95 -15.63 13.73 2.27
N ASP A 96 -14.67 14.53 2.71
CA ASP A 96 -13.23 14.28 2.52
C ASP A 96 -12.70 13.13 3.38
N TYR A 97 -11.62 12.52 2.91
CA TYR A 97 -10.89 11.42 3.56
C TYR A 97 -11.78 10.22 3.87
N GLN A 98 -12.54 9.76 2.87
CA GLN A 98 -13.40 8.59 3.01
C GLN A 98 -13.02 7.49 2.03
N GLY A 99 -13.09 6.24 2.51
CA GLY A 99 -12.97 5.05 1.68
C GLY A 99 -14.33 4.43 1.39
N TYR A 100 -14.49 3.90 0.18
CA TYR A 100 -15.73 3.26 -0.26
C TYR A 100 -15.44 1.94 -0.96
N TYR A 101 -16.36 0.96 -0.82
CA TYR A 101 -16.46 -0.17 -1.74
C TYR A 101 -17.52 0.07 -2.80
N VAL A 102 -17.23 -0.29 -4.03
CA VAL A 102 -18.17 -0.44 -5.15
C VAL A 102 -18.31 -1.92 -5.45
N LYS A 103 -19.50 -2.46 -5.26
CA LYS A 103 -19.82 -3.85 -5.56
C LYS A 103 -20.65 -3.93 -6.83
N VAL A 104 -20.16 -4.72 -7.78
CA VAL A 104 -20.86 -5.03 -9.04
C VAL A 104 -21.36 -6.46 -8.99
N SER A 105 -22.66 -6.66 -9.06
CA SER A 105 -23.30 -7.97 -8.97
C SER A 105 -24.32 -8.17 -10.08
N ARG A 106 -24.35 -9.37 -10.67
CA ARG A 106 -25.34 -9.75 -11.66
C ARG A 106 -26.66 -10.15 -10.98
N ILE A 107 -27.79 -9.62 -11.44
CA ILE A 107 -29.11 -9.98 -10.90
C ILE A 107 -29.33 -11.49 -11.05
N ASN A 108 -29.82 -12.13 -9.97
CA ASN A 108 -30.12 -13.55 -9.85
C ASN A 108 -28.90 -14.50 -9.90
N HIS A 109 -27.67 -13.99 -9.84
CA HIS A 109 -26.44 -14.77 -9.83
C HIS A 109 -25.54 -14.36 -8.65
N ARG A 110 -25.81 -14.92 -7.46
CA ARG A 110 -25.12 -14.53 -6.22
C ARG A 110 -23.61 -14.80 -6.17
N ASN A 111 -23.09 -15.62 -7.07
CA ASN A 111 -21.65 -15.97 -7.11
C ASN A 111 -20.86 -15.17 -8.16
N GLN A 112 -21.49 -14.19 -8.82
CA GLN A 112 -20.84 -13.34 -9.82
C GLN A 112 -20.77 -11.90 -9.31
N GLU A 113 -19.97 -11.71 -8.28
CA GLU A 113 -19.74 -10.41 -7.65
C GLU A 113 -18.25 -10.05 -7.75
N LYS A 114 -17.95 -8.79 -7.98
CA LYS A 114 -16.61 -8.22 -7.82
C LYS A 114 -16.69 -6.87 -7.13
N THR A 115 -15.63 -6.53 -6.44
CA THR A 115 -15.50 -5.25 -5.76
C THR A 115 -14.32 -4.46 -6.27
N ILE A 116 -14.38 -3.15 -6.09
CA ILE A 116 -13.28 -2.22 -6.26
C ILE A 116 -13.44 -1.09 -5.23
N ALA A 117 -12.34 -0.64 -4.64
CA ALA A 117 -12.41 0.47 -3.70
C ALA A 117 -12.25 1.83 -4.38
N VAL A 118 -12.76 2.87 -3.72
CA VAL A 118 -12.64 4.27 -4.11
C VAL A 118 -12.14 5.08 -2.92
N ASP A 119 -11.02 5.78 -3.13
CA ASP A 119 -10.46 6.75 -2.18
C ASP A 119 -10.94 8.16 -2.54
N VAL A 120 -11.65 8.81 -1.64
CA VAL A 120 -12.03 10.22 -1.75
C VAL A 120 -11.23 11.00 -0.73
N SER A 121 -10.15 11.62 -1.18
CA SER A 121 -9.19 12.33 -0.32
C SER A 121 -8.59 13.53 -1.04
N SER A 122 -8.62 14.71 -0.42
CA SER A 122 -8.03 15.93 -0.99
C SER A 122 -6.50 15.88 -1.03
N THR A 123 -5.85 15.18 -0.09
CA THR A 123 -4.40 14.98 -0.08
C THR A 123 -4.05 13.50 -0.04
N TRP A 124 -2.99 13.11 -0.73
CA TRP A 124 -2.52 11.73 -0.75
C TRP A 124 -1.81 11.32 0.54
N THR A 125 -1.20 12.26 1.21
CA THR A 125 -0.35 12.04 2.38
C THR A 125 -1.12 11.68 3.66
N LYS A 126 -2.44 11.87 3.67
CA LYS A 126 -3.30 11.45 4.78
C LYS A 126 -3.39 9.93 4.90
N PHE A 127 -3.49 9.24 3.75
CA PHE A 127 -3.52 7.78 3.63
C PHE A 127 -2.51 7.34 2.57
N PRO A 128 -1.18 7.47 2.83
CA PRO A 128 -0.18 7.22 1.81
C PRO A 128 -0.15 5.73 1.43
N ARG A 129 -0.21 5.48 0.13
CA ARG A 129 0.08 4.22 -0.55
C ARG A 129 1.18 4.53 -1.53
N TYR A 130 2.41 4.27 -1.10
CA TYR A 130 3.60 4.76 -1.77
C TYR A 130 4.22 3.67 -2.62
N GLY A 131 4.45 3.96 -3.87
CA GLY A 131 5.10 3.08 -4.84
C GLY A 131 6.41 3.67 -5.34
N PHE A 132 7.00 3.03 -6.35
CA PHE A 132 8.25 3.47 -6.94
C PHE A 132 8.29 3.26 -8.45
N LEU A 133 9.18 4.00 -9.12
CA LEU A 133 9.70 3.73 -10.46
C LEU A 133 11.22 3.76 -10.39
N SER A 134 11.88 2.90 -11.15
CA SER A 134 13.34 2.76 -11.15
C SER A 134 13.96 2.55 -12.53
N ASP A 135 13.17 2.26 -13.55
CA ASP A 135 13.61 2.23 -14.95
C ASP A 135 13.14 3.48 -15.69
N PHE A 136 14.10 4.32 -16.07
CA PHE A 136 13.89 5.55 -16.83
C PHE A 136 14.59 5.51 -18.18
N SER A 137 14.90 4.35 -18.71
CA SER A 137 15.43 4.18 -20.06
C SER A 137 14.42 4.70 -21.11
N ASN A 138 14.77 4.67 -22.37
CA ASN A 138 13.84 5.08 -23.43
C ASN A 138 12.70 4.04 -23.57
N ILE A 139 11.65 4.22 -22.73
CA ILE A 139 10.47 3.36 -22.67
C ILE A 139 9.35 3.99 -23.50
N ASP A 140 8.69 3.21 -24.35
CA ASP A 140 7.55 3.71 -25.11
C ASP A 140 6.36 4.08 -24.21
N ARG A 141 5.62 5.12 -24.62
CA ARG A 141 4.53 5.68 -23.80
C ARG A 141 3.44 4.68 -23.45
N LYS A 142 3.14 3.73 -24.35
CA LYS A 142 2.12 2.72 -24.09
C LYS A 142 2.51 1.80 -22.94
N HIS A 143 3.78 1.40 -22.88
CA HIS A 143 4.28 0.59 -21.77
C HIS A 143 4.28 1.38 -20.44
N GLN A 144 4.62 2.68 -20.50
CA GLN A 144 4.49 3.56 -19.32
C GLN A 144 3.03 3.68 -18.85
N GLU A 145 2.06 3.79 -19.78
CA GLU A 145 0.62 3.80 -19.46
C GLU A 145 0.17 2.50 -18.78
N GLU A 146 0.67 1.36 -19.22
CA GLU A 146 0.40 0.05 -18.61
C GLU A 146 0.94 -0.02 -17.17
N ILE A 147 2.16 0.44 -16.94
CA ILE A 147 2.77 0.49 -15.60
C ILE A 147 1.97 1.38 -14.65
N VAL A 148 1.73 2.63 -15.04
CA VAL A 148 0.99 3.59 -14.20
C VAL A 148 -0.47 3.14 -14.02
N GLY A 149 -1.05 2.51 -15.03
CA GLY A 149 -2.37 1.87 -14.95
C GLY A 149 -2.45 0.78 -13.88
N LYS A 150 -1.46 -0.11 -13.83
CA LYS A 150 -1.34 -1.15 -12.79
C LYS A 150 -1.19 -0.52 -11.39
N LEU A 151 -0.30 0.46 -11.23
CA LEU A 151 -0.13 1.18 -9.96
C LEU A 151 -1.44 1.85 -9.51
N SER A 152 -2.18 2.46 -10.44
CA SER A 152 -3.51 3.02 -10.15
C SER A 152 -4.51 1.95 -9.71
N ARG A 153 -4.44 0.72 -10.27
CA ARG A 153 -5.32 -0.39 -9.85
C ARG A 153 -5.03 -0.83 -8.41
N TYR A 154 -3.77 -0.80 -7.97
CA TYR A 154 -3.36 -1.03 -6.58
C TYR A 154 -3.57 0.21 -5.69
N HIS A 155 -4.26 1.24 -6.17
CA HIS A 155 -4.50 2.49 -5.43
C HIS A 155 -3.24 3.23 -4.98
N ILE A 156 -2.10 3.01 -5.60
CA ILE A 156 -0.89 3.80 -5.32
C ILE A 156 -1.22 5.27 -5.59
N ASN A 157 -0.97 6.14 -4.62
CA ASN A 157 -1.31 7.55 -4.69
C ASN A 157 -0.10 8.50 -4.58
N GLY A 158 1.09 7.95 -4.40
CA GLY A 158 2.38 8.63 -4.51
C GLY A 158 3.43 7.67 -5.03
N ILE A 159 4.37 8.16 -5.83
CA ILE A 159 5.44 7.37 -6.44
C ILE A 159 6.77 8.10 -6.25
N GLN A 160 7.79 7.42 -5.69
CA GLN A 160 9.16 7.91 -5.76
C GLN A 160 9.83 7.49 -7.06
N PHE A 161 10.55 8.42 -7.68
CA PHE A 161 11.38 8.19 -8.85
C PHE A 161 12.78 7.85 -8.37
N TYR A 162 13.04 6.57 -8.14
CA TYR A 162 14.26 6.08 -7.49
C TYR A 162 15.45 6.12 -8.45
N ASP A 163 16.57 6.72 -8.02
CA ASP A 163 17.83 6.80 -8.77
C ASP A 163 17.70 7.31 -10.22
N TRP A 164 16.76 8.23 -10.47
CA TRP A 164 16.58 8.86 -11.78
C TRP A 164 17.68 9.89 -12.13
N GLN A 165 18.33 10.45 -11.09
CA GLN A 165 19.25 11.58 -11.18
C GLN A 165 20.58 11.18 -11.85
N ASP A 166 21.30 12.20 -12.40
CA ASP A 166 22.66 12.01 -12.94
C ASP A 166 23.65 11.75 -11.78
N GLU A 167 23.71 12.67 -10.83
CA GLU A 167 24.53 12.56 -9.63
C GLU A 167 23.78 13.11 -8.41
N HIS A 168 24.07 12.62 -7.21
CA HIS A 168 23.34 13.09 -6.02
C HIS A 168 23.54 14.58 -5.74
N HIS A 169 24.74 15.12 -5.95
CA HIS A 169 25.01 16.55 -5.80
C HIS A 169 24.62 17.39 -7.02
N LEU A 170 24.39 16.77 -8.18
CA LEU A 170 23.98 17.41 -9.42
C LEU A 170 22.87 16.56 -10.10
N PRO A 171 21.65 16.55 -9.53
CA PRO A 171 20.61 15.59 -9.94
C PRO A 171 20.14 15.76 -11.39
N LEU A 172 20.10 16.98 -11.92
CA LEU A 172 19.68 17.25 -13.28
C LEU A 172 20.88 17.70 -14.15
N LYS A 173 21.24 16.87 -15.13
CA LYS A 173 22.32 17.19 -16.05
C LYS A 173 21.89 18.24 -17.05
N MET A 174 22.66 19.34 -17.14
CA MET A 174 22.33 20.51 -17.95
C MET A 174 23.33 20.75 -19.07
N ASP A 175 22.86 21.28 -20.19
CA ASP A 175 23.67 21.96 -21.22
C ASP A 175 23.25 23.43 -21.27
N GLY A 176 24.04 24.28 -20.64
CA GLY A 176 23.66 25.67 -20.39
C GLY A 176 22.40 25.74 -19.48
N ASN A 177 21.30 26.27 -20.04
CA ASN A 177 20.04 26.42 -19.30
C ASN A 177 18.98 25.34 -19.67
N LYS A 178 19.38 24.27 -20.35
CA LYS A 178 18.45 23.21 -20.76
C LYS A 178 18.92 21.87 -20.24
N PRO A 179 17.99 21.03 -19.75
CA PRO A 179 18.30 19.63 -19.44
C PRO A 179 18.84 18.90 -20.69
N LEU A 180 19.81 18.00 -20.47
CA LEU A 180 20.16 17.03 -21.50
C LEU A 180 18.99 16.09 -21.74
N SER A 181 18.89 15.59 -22.98
CA SER A 181 17.86 14.58 -23.32
C SER A 181 18.07 13.23 -22.66
N SER A 182 19.29 12.94 -22.22
CA SER A 182 19.63 11.68 -21.56
C SER A 182 20.94 11.77 -20.78
N TRP A 183 21.07 10.89 -19.79
CA TRP A 183 22.30 10.67 -19.00
C TRP A 183 22.37 9.23 -18.53
N ALA A 184 23.40 8.88 -17.77
CA ALA A 184 23.46 7.63 -17.01
C ALA A 184 23.30 7.96 -15.52
N ASN A 185 22.51 7.18 -14.78
CA ASN A 185 22.39 7.33 -13.33
C ASN A 185 23.61 6.79 -12.58
N ILE A 186 23.58 6.76 -11.23
CA ILE A 186 24.70 6.30 -10.41
C ILE A 186 25.12 4.84 -10.71
N ALA A 187 24.17 3.99 -11.08
CA ALA A 187 24.43 2.59 -11.46
C ALA A 187 24.81 2.41 -12.95
N ASN A 188 25.11 3.50 -13.65
CA ASN A 188 25.38 3.53 -15.09
C ASN A 188 24.20 3.03 -15.96
N GLN A 189 22.97 3.08 -15.43
CA GLN A 189 21.76 2.79 -16.21
C GLN A 189 21.36 4.02 -17.03
N PRO A 190 20.86 3.82 -18.26
CA PRO A 190 20.43 4.94 -19.09
C PRO A 190 19.16 5.59 -18.51
N VAL A 191 19.13 6.91 -18.54
CA VAL A 191 17.98 7.74 -18.17
C VAL A 191 17.64 8.63 -19.35
N ASP A 192 16.39 8.65 -19.75
CA ASP A 192 15.82 9.49 -20.79
C ASP A 192 14.89 10.55 -20.17
N PHE A 193 15.15 11.82 -20.46
CA PHE A 193 14.40 12.94 -19.88
C PHE A 193 12.91 12.89 -20.24
N GLN A 194 12.60 12.54 -21.50
CA GLN A 194 11.21 12.45 -21.95
C GLN A 194 10.44 11.32 -21.25
N THR A 195 11.12 10.21 -20.92
CA THR A 195 10.52 9.11 -20.15
C THR A 195 10.11 9.59 -18.75
N ILE A 196 10.94 10.39 -18.09
CA ILE A 196 10.60 11.00 -16.79
C ILE A 196 9.40 11.92 -16.90
N GLU A 197 9.41 12.87 -17.86
CA GLU A 197 8.26 13.78 -18.10
C GLU A 197 6.96 12.99 -18.33
N ASN A 198 7.02 11.99 -19.20
CA ASN A 198 5.86 11.15 -19.51
C ASN A 198 5.31 10.42 -18.26
N TYR A 199 6.17 9.89 -17.39
CA TYR A 199 5.75 9.25 -16.16
C TYR A 199 5.10 10.23 -15.18
N ILE A 200 5.61 11.44 -15.05
CA ILE A 200 5.01 12.51 -14.23
C ILE A 200 3.60 12.84 -14.75
N ASP A 201 3.46 13.09 -16.05
CA ASP A 201 2.19 13.39 -16.70
C ASP A 201 1.17 12.26 -16.51
N LEU A 202 1.59 11.02 -16.70
CA LEU A 202 0.74 9.84 -16.52
C LEU A 202 0.30 9.67 -15.06
N ALA A 203 1.21 9.85 -14.10
CA ALA A 203 0.90 9.84 -12.68
C ALA A 203 -0.16 10.90 -12.34
N HIS A 204 0.02 12.15 -12.77
CA HIS A 204 -0.92 13.24 -12.58
C HIS A 204 -2.30 12.93 -13.22
N SER A 205 -2.31 12.34 -14.41
CA SER A 205 -3.58 11.93 -15.06
C SER A 205 -4.40 10.93 -14.23
N LYS A 206 -3.73 10.16 -13.35
CA LYS A 206 -4.33 9.20 -12.41
C LYS A 206 -4.49 9.76 -10.99
N ASN A 207 -4.20 11.03 -10.79
CA ASN A 207 -4.16 11.68 -9.47
C ASN A 207 -3.19 10.99 -8.49
N ILE A 208 -2.03 10.62 -9.01
CA ILE A 208 -0.89 10.06 -8.29
C ILE A 208 0.18 11.14 -8.22
N ASN A 209 0.75 11.39 -7.05
CA ASN A 209 1.80 12.37 -6.86
C ASN A 209 3.17 11.79 -7.19
N ALA A 210 3.99 12.55 -7.93
CA ALA A 210 5.33 12.19 -8.34
C ALA A 210 6.38 12.85 -7.42
N MET A 211 7.25 12.05 -6.81
CA MET A 211 8.27 12.51 -5.87
C MET A 211 9.67 12.35 -6.44
N SER A 212 10.40 13.45 -6.58
CA SER A 212 11.82 13.43 -6.92
C SER A 212 12.60 12.76 -5.79
N TYR A 213 13.32 11.68 -6.07
CA TYR A 213 14.20 11.02 -5.10
C TYR A 213 15.61 11.60 -5.16
N ASN A 214 16.26 11.79 -4.02
CA ASN A 214 17.69 12.04 -3.93
C ASN A 214 18.21 11.84 -2.49
N LEU A 215 19.50 11.56 -2.33
CA LEU A 215 20.17 11.64 -1.03
C LEU A 215 20.28 13.12 -0.60
N LEU A 216 19.92 13.40 0.65
CA LEU A 216 20.07 14.76 1.21
C LEU A 216 21.53 15.17 1.39
N ASN A 217 22.44 14.20 1.48
CA ASN A 217 23.83 14.43 1.85
C ASN A 217 24.83 13.55 1.09
N GLY A 218 24.55 13.25 -0.18
CA GLY A 218 25.43 12.46 -1.04
C GLY A 218 26.12 13.31 -2.12
N SER A 219 27.37 13.01 -2.41
CA SER A 219 28.09 13.49 -3.60
C SER A 219 28.87 12.34 -4.23
N LEU A 220 29.29 12.51 -5.49
CA LEU A 220 30.12 11.54 -6.21
C LEU A 220 31.56 12.03 -6.35
N ALA A 221 32.46 11.14 -6.76
CA ALA A 221 33.85 11.48 -7.01
C ALA A 221 33.97 12.61 -8.05
N GLY A 222 34.78 13.63 -7.75
CA GLY A 222 34.97 14.78 -8.64
C GLY A 222 33.97 15.92 -8.42
N ALA A 223 33.11 15.85 -7.42
CA ALA A 223 32.11 16.88 -7.09
C ALA A 223 32.73 18.26 -6.86
N GLU A 224 34.01 18.31 -6.46
CA GLU A 224 34.77 19.58 -6.32
C GLU A 224 34.88 20.34 -7.64
N ASN A 225 34.84 19.66 -8.79
CA ASN A 225 34.80 20.30 -10.11
C ASN A 225 33.45 20.96 -10.39
N GLU A 226 32.41 20.59 -9.65
CA GLU A 226 31.05 21.12 -9.73
C GLU A 226 30.72 22.07 -8.57
N ASN A 227 31.76 22.72 -8.02
CA ASN A 227 31.70 23.69 -6.92
C ASN A 227 31.30 23.13 -5.54
N VAL A 228 31.42 21.83 -5.31
CA VAL A 228 31.31 21.25 -3.98
C VAL A 228 32.59 21.53 -3.21
N ASN A 229 32.49 22.14 -2.02
CA ASN A 229 33.64 22.49 -1.20
C ASN A 229 34.02 21.32 -0.26
N GLN A 230 35.32 21.09 -0.10
CA GLN A 230 35.85 20.08 0.83
C GLN A 230 35.44 20.30 2.29
N GLU A 231 35.17 21.54 2.69
CA GLU A 231 34.70 21.88 4.03
C GLU A 231 33.29 21.32 4.33
N TRP A 232 32.56 20.88 3.31
CA TRP A 232 31.20 20.35 3.47
C TRP A 232 31.15 18.84 3.71
N TYR A 233 32.27 18.12 3.53
CA TYR A 233 32.31 16.67 3.71
C TYR A 233 32.19 16.27 5.19
N VAL A 234 31.77 15.03 5.38
CA VAL A 234 31.83 14.29 6.65
C VAL A 234 33.08 13.44 6.65
N TYR A 235 33.79 13.38 7.78
CA TYR A 235 35.04 12.65 7.95
C TYR A 235 34.87 11.51 8.95
N THR A 236 35.62 10.43 8.78
CA THR A 236 35.63 9.27 9.71
C THR A 236 36.56 9.47 10.90
N ASP A 237 37.40 10.50 10.86
CA ASP A 237 38.39 10.81 11.91
C ASP A 237 38.52 12.34 12.13
N PRO A 238 38.96 12.76 13.34
CA PRO A 238 39.06 14.19 13.67
C PRO A 238 40.21 14.93 12.99
N ASN A 239 41.15 14.23 12.32
CA ASN A 239 42.23 14.86 11.57
C ASN A 239 41.89 15.09 10.11
N GLN A 240 40.69 14.68 9.70
CA GLN A 240 40.18 14.76 8.31
C GLN A 240 41.04 13.96 7.30
N ASP A 241 41.67 12.87 7.75
CA ASP A 241 42.49 12.01 6.89
C ASP A 241 41.63 11.24 5.85
N GLN A 242 40.36 10.95 6.22
CA GLN A 242 39.46 10.18 5.37
C GLN A 242 38.01 10.73 5.38
N VAL A 243 37.51 11.07 4.20
CA VAL A 243 36.09 11.38 3.98
C VAL A 243 35.25 10.12 4.19
N ASP A 244 34.12 10.25 4.90
CA ASP A 244 33.14 9.15 5.02
C ASP A 244 32.47 8.88 3.68
N ASN A 245 32.50 7.61 3.25
CA ASN A 245 31.90 7.21 2.00
C ASN A 245 31.12 5.88 2.14
N HIS A 246 30.14 5.70 1.29
CA HIS A 246 29.43 4.46 1.10
C HIS A 246 29.94 3.79 -0.17
N GLN A 247 30.58 2.62 0.01
CA GLN A 247 31.16 1.88 -1.10
C GLN A 247 30.06 1.25 -1.96
N LEU A 248 30.18 1.44 -3.26
CA LEU A 248 29.30 0.87 -4.28
C LEU A 248 30.07 -0.10 -5.18
N PRO A 249 29.39 -0.94 -5.96
CA PRO A 249 30.05 -1.85 -6.89
C PRO A 249 30.95 -1.11 -7.89
N ASP A 250 32.13 -1.64 -8.21
CA ASP A 250 33.14 -1.03 -9.10
C ASP A 250 32.62 -0.62 -10.48
N GLN A 251 31.53 -1.26 -10.95
CA GLN A 251 30.92 -0.93 -12.24
C GLN A 251 29.98 0.28 -12.19
N TRP A 252 29.71 0.83 -10.99
CA TRP A 252 28.92 2.05 -10.81
C TRP A 252 29.77 3.30 -11.07
N LYS A 253 29.13 4.47 -11.18
CA LYS A 253 29.85 5.72 -11.47
C LYS A 253 30.93 6.05 -10.42
N SER A 254 30.64 5.83 -9.16
CA SER A 254 31.44 6.23 -8.02
C SER A 254 30.88 5.65 -6.73
N ASP A 255 31.70 5.63 -5.66
CA ASP A 255 31.19 5.62 -4.29
C ASP A 255 30.39 6.91 -4.00
N ILE A 256 29.58 6.86 -2.95
CA ILE A 256 28.88 8.04 -2.43
C ILE A 256 29.70 8.64 -1.29
N TYR A 257 30.18 9.85 -1.46
CA TYR A 257 30.87 10.61 -0.41
C TYR A 257 29.87 11.46 0.36
N LEU A 258 29.94 11.39 1.71
CA LEU A 258 28.94 12.01 2.56
C LEU A 258 29.23 13.47 2.84
N MET A 259 28.20 14.28 2.70
CA MET A 259 28.21 15.70 3.02
C MET A 259 27.61 15.93 4.41
N ASN A 260 28.05 16.96 5.11
CA ASN A 260 27.47 17.37 6.39
C ASN A 260 26.11 18.05 6.17
N PRO A 261 24.98 17.41 6.49
CA PRO A 261 23.66 18.00 6.28
C PRO A 261 23.38 19.21 7.17
N GLY A 262 24.21 19.46 8.18
CA GLY A 262 24.17 20.66 9.02
C GLY A 262 24.94 21.85 8.48
N HIS A 263 25.76 21.67 7.44
CA HIS A 263 26.57 22.76 6.86
C HIS A 263 25.70 23.65 5.97
N SER A 264 25.56 24.93 6.29
CA SER A 264 24.64 25.86 5.62
C SER A 264 24.91 26.00 4.12
N GLN A 265 26.17 26.09 3.71
CA GLN A 265 26.52 26.22 2.29
C GLN A 265 26.24 24.93 1.50
N TRP A 266 26.36 23.75 2.11
CA TRP A 266 25.89 22.51 1.50
C TRP A 266 24.37 22.53 1.31
N GLN A 267 23.64 22.97 2.35
CA GLN A 267 22.19 23.13 2.25
C GLN A 267 21.81 24.07 1.10
N ASP A 268 22.42 25.25 1.04
CA ASP A 268 22.16 26.23 -0.04
C ASP A 268 22.47 25.64 -1.42
N TYR A 269 23.58 24.92 -1.56
CA TYR A 269 23.99 24.28 -2.80
C TYR A 269 22.96 23.24 -3.26
N ILE A 270 22.59 22.29 -2.41
CA ILE A 270 21.67 21.21 -2.81
C ILE A 270 20.24 21.72 -3.03
N MET A 271 19.81 22.76 -2.30
CA MET A 271 18.53 23.43 -2.55
C MET A 271 18.50 24.10 -3.92
N GLU A 272 19.59 24.75 -4.35
CA GLU A 272 19.67 25.32 -5.70
C GLU A 272 19.62 24.23 -6.79
N GLN A 273 20.26 23.07 -6.56
CA GLN A 273 20.15 21.95 -7.50
C GLN A 273 18.72 21.38 -7.56
N GLN A 274 18.07 21.19 -6.41
CA GLN A 274 16.70 20.71 -6.35
C GLN A 274 15.69 21.72 -6.93
N LYS A 275 15.94 23.01 -6.78
CA LYS A 275 15.16 24.05 -7.44
C LYS A 275 15.19 23.93 -8.96
N ARG A 276 16.36 23.66 -9.55
CA ARG A 276 16.49 23.40 -11.00
C ARG A 276 15.68 22.18 -11.44
N VAL A 277 15.64 21.13 -10.60
CA VAL A 277 14.78 19.97 -10.87
C VAL A 277 13.31 20.40 -10.97
N PHE A 278 12.80 21.16 -9.99
CA PHE A 278 11.40 21.63 -9.98
C PHE A 278 11.08 22.67 -11.06
N GLU A 279 12.08 23.39 -11.58
CA GLU A 279 11.91 24.32 -12.70
C GLU A 279 11.73 23.61 -14.05
N HIS A 280 12.19 22.35 -14.17
CA HIS A 280 12.18 21.61 -15.43
C HIS A 280 11.31 20.35 -15.41
N LEU A 281 10.99 19.80 -14.23
CA LEU A 281 10.19 18.60 -14.04
C LEU A 281 9.10 18.88 -12.99
N ASP A 282 7.85 18.59 -13.33
CA ASP A 282 6.68 18.90 -12.50
C ASP A 282 6.48 17.88 -11.35
N PHE A 283 7.54 17.63 -10.59
CA PHE A 283 7.45 16.82 -9.38
C PHE A 283 6.63 17.53 -8.29
N ASP A 284 5.83 16.77 -7.56
CA ASP A 284 5.00 17.24 -6.43
C ASP A 284 5.76 17.37 -5.11
N GLY A 285 6.98 16.86 -5.05
CA GLY A 285 7.77 16.91 -3.84
C GLY A 285 9.14 16.24 -3.96
N TRP A 286 9.81 16.17 -2.82
CA TRP A 286 11.15 15.61 -2.69
C TRP A 286 11.17 14.48 -1.68
N HIS A 287 11.57 13.28 -2.13
CA HIS A 287 11.91 12.15 -1.28
C HIS A 287 13.39 12.21 -0.94
N LEU A 288 13.69 12.57 0.28
CA LEU A 288 15.05 12.69 0.83
C LEU A 288 15.48 11.34 1.41
N ASP A 289 16.54 10.80 0.90
CA ASP A 289 17.14 9.57 1.43
C ASP A 289 18.43 9.87 2.22
N GLN A 290 18.89 8.91 3.00
CA GLN A 290 20.09 8.95 3.83
C GLN A 290 20.58 7.53 4.12
N LEU A 291 21.82 7.39 4.62
CA LEU A 291 22.50 6.10 4.73
C LEU A 291 22.55 5.53 6.17
N GLY A 292 21.66 5.96 7.04
CA GLY A 292 21.56 5.46 8.42
C GLY A 292 22.60 6.03 9.38
N ASP A 293 22.80 5.32 10.48
CA ASP A 293 23.78 5.68 11.50
C ASP A 293 25.22 5.39 11.02
N ARG A 294 26.02 6.43 10.90
CA ARG A 294 27.41 6.35 10.47
C ARG A 294 28.41 6.23 11.65
N GLY A 295 27.90 6.10 12.87
CA GLY A 295 28.73 6.04 14.06
C GLY A 295 29.35 7.39 14.43
N ASP A 296 30.64 7.36 14.78
CA ASP A 296 31.42 8.57 15.12
C ASP A 296 31.93 9.22 13.82
N VAL A 297 31.40 10.37 13.51
CA VAL A 297 31.81 11.16 12.35
C VAL A 297 32.10 12.60 12.73
N PHE A 298 32.89 13.28 11.90
CA PHE A 298 33.46 14.59 12.19
C PHE A 298 33.25 15.57 11.03
N ASP A 299 33.18 16.85 11.33
CA ASP A 299 33.18 17.91 10.34
C ASP A 299 34.61 18.30 9.89
N SER A 300 34.71 19.28 9.00
CA SER A 300 36.01 19.80 8.50
C SER A 300 36.85 20.53 9.52
N GLU A 301 36.36 20.78 10.75
CA GLU A 301 37.09 21.34 11.87
C GLU A 301 37.53 20.24 12.85
N GLY A 302 37.23 18.97 12.56
CA GLY A 302 37.52 17.83 13.44
C GLY A 302 36.59 17.74 14.64
N GLN A 303 35.44 18.45 14.62
CA GLN A 303 34.43 18.35 15.65
C GLN A 303 33.51 17.17 15.38
N ARG A 304 33.25 16.39 16.43
CA ARG A 304 32.31 15.27 16.32
C ARG A 304 30.89 15.77 16.09
N ILE A 305 30.24 15.25 15.06
CA ILE A 305 28.86 15.57 14.69
C ILE A 305 27.95 14.36 14.80
N LYS A 306 26.65 14.59 14.89
CA LYS A 306 25.60 13.58 14.77
C LYS A 306 24.68 13.99 13.64
N LEU A 307 24.69 13.25 12.54
CA LEU A 307 23.95 13.61 11.31
C LEU A 307 22.46 13.86 11.58
N LYS A 308 21.82 13.01 12.39
CA LYS A 308 20.39 13.15 12.72
C LYS A 308 20.01 14.46 13.41
N GLU A 309 20.93 15.10 14.13
CA GLU A 309 20.64 16.37 14.80
C GLU A 309 20.55 17.54 13.78
N ALA A 310 21.09 17.36 12.58
CA ALA A 310 20.99 18.32 11.48
C ALA A 310 19.68 18.20 10.67
N TYR A 311 18.98 17.08 10.74
CA TYR A 311 17.81 16.83 9.90
C TYR A 311 16.68 17.86 10.07
N PRO A 312 16.31 18.33 11.28
CA PRO A 312 15.29 19.37 11.40
C PRO A 312 15.69 20.68 10.73
N GLY A 313 16.97 21.10 10.85
CA GLY A 313 17.48 22.30 10.18
C GLY A 313 17.40 22.20 8.67
N PHE A 314 17.83 21.05 8.13
CA PHE A 314 17.75 20.77 6.69
C PHE A 314 16.29 20.76 6.17
N LEU A 315 15.41 20.00 6.83
CA LEU A 315 14.00 19.89 6.44
C LEU A 315 13.26 21.22 6.54
N ASN A 316 13.54 22.03 7.57
CA ASN A 316 12.96 23.37 7.70
C ASN A 316 13.46 24.32 6.59
N HIS A 317 14.76 24.24 6.23
CA HIS A 317 15.29 25.03 5.11
C HIS A 317 14.61 24.61 3.79
N ALA A 318 14.55 23.30 3.50
CA ALA A 318 13.88 22.77 2.30
C ALA A 318 12.41 23.18 2.24
N SER A 319 11.68 23.04 3.34
CA SER A 319 10.27 23.44 3.44
C SER A 319 10.05 24.94 3.24
N GLY A 320 10.99 25.79 3.70
CA GLY A 320 10.98 27.23 3.47
C GLY A 320 11.23 27.61 2.02
N GLN A 321 12.07 26.86 1.31
CA GLN A 321 12.37 27.08 -0.11
C GLN A 321 11.26 26.54 -1.04
N PHE A 322 10.63 25.42 -0.69
CA PHE A 322 9.67 24.67 -1.52
C PHE A 322 8.32 24.51 -0.79
N MET A 323 7.66 25.64 -0.49
CA MET A 323 6.45 25.71 0.34
C MET A 323 5.25 24.92 -0.24
N ASP A 324 5.20 24.72 -1.55
CA ASP A 324 4.16 23.99 -2.28
C ASP A 324 4.51 22.52 -2.53
N LYS A 325 5.71 22.08 -2.14
CA LYS A 325 6.20 20.72 -2.38
C LYS A 325 6.16 19.88 -1.11
N SER A 326 5.74 18.63 -1.23
CA SER A 326 5.79 17.67 -0.12
C SER A 326 7.22 17.19 0.12
N LEU A 327 7.63 17.12 1.39
CA LEU A 327 8.92 16.54 1.78
C LEU A 327 8.69 15.21 2.48
N ILE A 328 9.36 14.17 2.03
CA ILE A 328 9.39 12.86 2.69
C ILE A 328 10.85 12.56 2.99
N MET A 329 11.14 11.98 4.15
CA MET A 329 12.50 11.59 4.48
C MET A 329 12.55 10.16 5.02
N ASN A 330 13.49 9.38 4.50
CA ASN A 330 13.76 8.03 4.97
C ASN A 330 14.45 8.07 6.34
N ALA A 331 13.92 7.33 7.30
CA ALA A 331 14.57 7.03 8.58
C ALA A 331 15.09 5.59 8.54
N VAL A 332 16.24 5.37 7.92
CA VAL A 332 16.86 4.04 7.85
C VAL A 332 16.99 3.45 9.26
N ASN A 333 16.34 2.32 9.52
CA ASN A 333 16.33 1.68 10.84
C ASN A 333 15.94 2.61 12.00
N GLN A 334 14.97 3.51 11.79
CA GLN A 334 14.55 4.51 12.78
C GLN A 334 15.64 5.54 13.14
N TYR A 335 16.77 5.60 12.41
CA TYR A 335 17.79 6.60 12.66
C TYR A 335 17.29 8.01 12.36
N GLY A 336 17.29 8.87 13.36
CA GLY A 336 16.74 10.22 13.25
C GLY A 336 15.21 10.30 13.18
N GLN A 337 14.47 9.22 13.44
CA GLN A 337 13.01 9.17 13.33
C GLN A 337 12.32 10.29 14.12
N LYS A 338 12.75 10.53 15.36
CA LYS A 338 12.19 11.61 16.18
C LYS A 338 12.43 12.98 15.54
N GLN A 339 13.64 13.26 15.10
CA GLN A 339 14.02 14.53 14.47
C GLN A 339 13.24 14.77 13.18
N ILE A 340 13.05 13.72 12.38
CA ILE A 340 12.22 13.75 11.17
C ILE A 340 10.75 13.98 11.53
N ALA A 341 10.24 13.26 12.53
CA ALA A 341 8.85 13.38 12.98
C ALA A 341 8.49 14.77 13.54
N ASP A 342 9.43 15.41 14.22
CA ASP A 342 9.29 16.78 14.75
C ASP A 342 9.35 17.86 13.63
N SER A 343 9.62 17.45 12.38
CA SER A 343 9.71 18.35 11.22
C SER A 343 8.42 18.35 10.38
N LEU A 344 8.39 19.17 9.31
CA LEU A 344 7.22 19.34 8.44
C LEU A 344 7.06 18.22 7.39
N VAL A 345 7.35 16.96 7.76
CA VAL A 345 7.07 15.81 6.91
C VAL A 345 5.62 15.33 7.14
N PRO A 346 4.85 15.02 6.09
CA PRO A 346 3.44 14.65 6.24
C PRO A 346 3.22 13.24 6.75
N PHE A 347 4.14 12.34 6.52
CA PHE A 347 4.15 10.95 7.03
C PHE A 347 5.58 10.46 7.25
N LEU A 348 5.74 9.37 7.96
CA LEU A 348 7.02 8.75 8.28
C LEU A 348 7.31 7.62 7.30
N TYR A 349 8.52 7.60 6.79
CA TYR A 349 9.02 6.54 5.93
C TYR A 349 10.21 5.86 6.61
N THR A 350 10.18 4.54 6.72
CA THR A 350 11.23 3.76 7.37
C THR A 350 11.66 2.61 6.49
N GLU A 351 12.92 2.58 6.14
CA GLU A 351 13.57 1.42 5.55
C GLU A 351 14.02 0.47 6.66
N VAL A 352 13.53 -0.79 6.61
CA VAL A 352 13.64 -1.73 7.73
C VAL A 352 14.76 -2.74 7.53
N TRP A 353 15.76 -2.71 8.41
CA TRP A 353 16.92 -3.60 8.42
C TRP A 353 17.11 -4.28 9.78
N ASP A 354 18.19 -5.04 9.94
CA ASP A 354 18.63 -5.56 11.23
C ASP A 354 18.80 -4.40 12.25
N PRO A 355 18.36 -4.56 13.50
CA PRO A 355 17.93 -5.81 14.14
C PRO A 355 16.44 -6.17 14.00
N TYR A 356 15.63 -5.40 13.27
CA TYR A 356 14.20 -5.58 13.15
C TYR A 356 13.84 -6.77 12.22
N LYS A 357 13.74 -8.00 12.79
CA LYS A 357 13.65 -9.25 12.01
C LYS A 357 12.28 -9.91 12.03
N THR A 358 11.49 -9.64 13.05
CA THR A 358 10.24 -10.38 13.32
C THR A 358 9.00 -9.54 13.02
N TYR A 359 7.86 -10.19 12.85
CA TYR A 359 6.56 -9.49 12.76
C TYR A 359 6.31 -8.58 13.98
N GLN A 360 6.78 -8.97 15.16
CA GLN A 360 6.68 -8.13 16.36
C GLN A 360 7.51 -6.85 16.24
N ASP A 361 8.68 -6.89 15.58
CA ASP A 361 9.48 -5.69 15.35
C ASP A 361 8.77 -4.70 14.42
N LEU A 362 8.15 -5.18 13.32
CA LEU A 362 7.34 -4.32 12.45
C LEU A 362 6.16 -3.70 13.20
N GLN A 363 5.46 -4.50 14.01
CA GLN A 363 4.38 -4.00 14.86
C GLN A 363 4.87 -2.87 15.76
N GLN A 364 6.03 -3.04 16.41
CA GLN A 364 6.59 -2.05 17.33
C GLN A 364 6.92 -0.74 16.61
N ILE A 365 7.56 -0.79 15.44
CA ILE A 365 7.86 0.38 14.61
C ILE A 365 6.57 1.16 14.29
N LEU A 366 5.55 0.47 13.78
CA LEU A 366 4.28 1.09 13.40
C LEU A 366 3.55 1.68 14.61
N LYS A 367 3.55 0.95 15.72
CA LYS A 367 2.93 1.40 16.97
C LYS A 367 3.61 2.66 17.50
N GLU A 368 4.93 2.70 17.54
CA GLU A 368 5.71 3.86 17.97
C GLU A 368 5.43 5.07 17.07
N ASN A 369 5.45 4.88 15.76
CA ASN A 369 5.18 5.95 14.79
C ASN A 369 3.78 6.55 14.97
N HIS A 370 2.75 5.72 15.17
CA HIS A 370 1.38 6.19 15.34
C HIS A 370 1.10 6.79 16.72
N GLN A 371 1.61 6.18 17.80
CA GLN A 371 1.29 6.61 19.17
C GLN A 371 2.15 7.78 19.63
N THR A 372 3.44 7.80 19.24
CA THR A 372 4.38 8.82 19.70
C THR A 372 4.37 10.04 18.80
N PHE A 373 4.26 9.83 17.48
CA PHE A 373 4.38 10.92 16.51
C PHE A 373 3.07 11.31 15.83
N GLU A 374 2.00 10.52 16.03
CA GLU A 374 0.67 10.75 15.45
C GLU A 374 0.67 10.94 13.92
N LYS A 375 1.63 10.34 13.22
CA LYS A 375 1.78 10.44 11.76
C LYS A 375 1.51 9.09 11.08
N PRO A 376 0.96 9.11 9.84
CA PRO A 376 0.93 7.92 9.00
C PRO A 376 2.34 7.36 8.80
N SER A 377 2.46 6.07 8.56
CA SER A 377 3.74 5.38 8.39
C SER A 377 3.75 4.52 7.14
N VAL A 378 4.86 4.54 6.40
CA VAL A 378 5.16 3.65 5.28
C VAL A 378 6.45 2.93 5.59
N LEU A 379 6.48 1.62 5.45
CA LEU A 379 7.66 0.79 5.62
C LEU A 379 8.20 0.33 4.26
N ALA A 380 9.47 0.55 4.01
CA ALA A 380 10.20 -0.14 2.95
C ALA A 380 10.76 -1.43 3.55
N ALA A 381 10.01 -2.51 3.41
CA ALA A 381 10.28 -3.82 3.99
C ALA A 381 10.51 -4.85 2.88
N TYR A 382 11.76 -5.02 2.47
CA TYR A 382 12.15 -5.87 1.34
C TYR A 382 11.91 -7.34 1.63
N MET A 383 11.07 -7.99 0.79
CA MET A 383 10.65 -9.37 0.94
C MET A 383 11.47 -10.32 0.05
N ASN A 384 11.63 -11.57 0.49
CA ASN A 384 12.32 -12.64 -0.26
C ASN A 384 13.75 -12.27 -0.72
N TYR A 385 14.47 -11.53 0.10
CA TYR A 385 15.70 -10.81 -0.22
C TYR A 385 16.77 -11.66 -0.91
N LYS A 386 17.05 -12.88 -0.42
CA LYS A 386 18.06 -13.78 -1.06
C LYS A 386 17.57 -14.43 -2.34
N MET A 387 16.26 -14.56 -2.51
CA MET A 387 15.71 -15.14 -3.74
C MET A 387 15.95 -14.23 -4.94
N SER A 388 15.96 -12.90 -4.72
CA SER A 388 16.13 -11.89 -5.77
C SER A 388 17.48 -11.90 -6.48
N ASP A 389 18.45 -12.69 -6.02
CA ASP A 389 19.72 -12.88 -6.73
C ASP A 389 19.57 -13.72 -8.02
N GLN A 390 18.47 -14.47 -8.15
CA GLN A 390 18.17 -15.36 -9.26
C GLN A 390 16.74 -15.14 -9.77
N GLU A 391 16.50 -15.49 -11.04
CA GLU A 391 15.16 -15.53 -11.62
C GLU A 391 14.25 -16.48 -10.83
N GLY A 392 13.01 -16.06 -10.56
CA GLY A 392 12.06 -16.87 -9.81
C GLY A 392 10.74 -16.16 -9.54
N GLY A 393 9.96 -16.68 -8.59
CA GLY A 393 8.71 -16.09 -8.14
C GLY A 393 8.76 -15.70 -6.67
N PHE A 394 8.02 -14.67 -6.30
CA PHE A 394 7.81 -14.31 -4.89
C PHE A 394 7.08 -15.40 -4.12
N ASN A 395 7.41 -15.59 -2.86
CA ASN A 395 6.61 -16.40 -1.95
C ASN A 395 5.39 -15.60 -1.45
N GLY A 396 4.25 -15.74 -2.14
CA GLY A 396 3.00 -15.05 -1.82
C GLY A 396 2.58 -15.16 -0.35
N PRO A 397 2.61 -16.33 0.30
CA PRO A 397 2.30 -16.46 1.72
C PRO A 397 3.08 -15.52 2.64
N GLY A 398 4.40 -15.41 2.46
CA GLY A 398 5.24 -14.51 3.27
C GLY A 398 4.83 -13.04 3.12
N ILE A 399 4.52 -12.63 1.89
CA ILE A 399 4.04 -11.28 1.58
C ILE A 399 2.71 -11.00 2.27
N LEU A 400 1.72 -11.89 2.11
CA LEU A 400 0.39 -11.70 2.69
C LEU A 400 0.39 -11.65 4.23
N TYR A 401 1.24 -12.42 4.92
CA TYR A 401 1.41 -12.28 6.37
C TYR A 401 1.97 -10.91 6.76
N THR A 402 2.92 -10.40 5.98
CA THR A 402 3.57 -9.11 6.25
C THR A 402 2.61 -7.96 5.98
N ASP A 403 1.90 -7.98 4.86
CA ASP A 403 0.91 -6.97 4.52
C ASP A 403 -0.28 -6.96 5.46
N ALA A 404 -0.78 -8.15 5.84
CA ALA A 404 -1.84 -8.27 6.85
C ALA A 404 -1.46 -7.53 8.14
N LEU A 405 -0.21 -7.70 8.62
CA LEU A 405 0.27 -7.00 9.81
C LEU A 405 0.39 -5.49 9.58
N ILE A 406 1.09 -5.09 8.52
CA ILE A 406 1.35 -3.67 8.24
C ILE A 406 0.04 -2.91 8.08
N PHE A 407 -0.91 -3.44 7.31
CA PHE A 407 -2.19 -2.77 7.04
C PHE A 407 -3.13 -2.80 8.24
N ALA A 408 -3.20 -3.90 8.99
CA ALA A 408 -3.96 -3.97 10.25
C ALA A 408 -3.42 -2.98 11.30
N GLN A 409 -2.11 -2.76 11.34
CA GLN A 409 -1.50 -1.74 12.19
C GLN A 409 -1.71 -0.31 11.65
N GLY A 410 -2.23 -0.14 10.43
CA GLY A 410 -2.52 1.15 9.80
C GLY A 410 -1.33 1.73 9.04
N GLY A 411 -0.30 0.94 8.78
CA GLY A 411 0.84 1.29 7.94
C GLY A 411 0.55 1.18 6.45
N GLY A 412 1.50 1.63 5.64
CA GLY A 412 1.64 1.32 4.22
C GLY A 412 2.92 0.52 4.00
N HIS A 413 2.97 -0.27 2.94
CA HIS A 413 4.15 -1.01 2.52
C HIS A 413 4.65 -0.46 1.19
N LEU A 414 5.92 -0.10 1.10
CA LEU A 414 6.57 0.21 -0.17
C LEU A 414 7.02 -1.10 -0.81
N GLU A 415 6.25 -1.60 -1.75
CA GLU A 415 6.50 -2.90 -2.39
C GLU A 415 6.18 -2.93 -3.89
N LEU A 416 5.38 -1.98 -4.39
CA LEU A 416 4.88 -1.97 -5.77
C LEU A 416 5.46 -0.83 -6.61
N GLY A 417 5.94 -1.17 -7.78
CA GLY A 417 6.45 -0.29 -8.81
C GLY A 417 6.17 -0.86 -10.19
N GLU A 418 7.08 -0.64 -11.15
CA GLU A 418 7.06 -1.37 -12.40
C GLU A 418 7.24 -2.88 -12.20
N HIS A 419 7.82 -3.29 -11.09
CA HIS A 419 7.90 -4.66 -10.58
C HIS A 419 7.63 -4.65 -9.06
N MET A 420 7.60 -5.82 -8.42
CA MET A 420 7.54 -5.90 -6.96
C MET A 420 8.94 -5.81 -6.35
N LEU A 421 9.04 -5.08 -5.23
CA LEU A 421 10.30 -4.74 -4.57
C LEU A 421 10.84 -5.89 -3.72
N SER A 422 12.09 -6.31 -3.96
CA SER A 422 12.77 -7.36 -3.20
C SER A 422 14.06 -6.94 -2.53
N LYS A 423 14.71 -5.87 -3.02
CA LYS A 423 15.98 -5.34 -2.51
C LYS A 423 16.04 -3.81 -2.54
N GLU A 424 17.01 -3.26 -1.80
CA GLU A 424 17.31 -1.82 -1.68
C GLU A 424 17.76 -1.15 -2.99
N TYR A 425 18.27 -1.93 -3.92
CA TYR A 425 18.49 -1.47 -5.28
C TYR A 425 17.25 -1.81 -6.11
N PHE A 426 16.42 -0.83 -6.36
CA PHE A 426 15.09 -1.02 -6.94
C PHE A 426 15.06 -1.64 -8.34
N PRO A 427 16.02 -1.42 -9.24
CA PRO A 427 16.13 -2.19 -10.49
C PRO A 427 16.33 -3.71 -10.35
N HIS A 428 16.45 -4.26 -9.13
CA HIS A 428 16.39 -5.70 -8.89
C HIS A 428 14.99 -6.25 -9.18
N ASN A 429 14.79 -6.81 -10.39
CA ASN A 429 13.50 -7.22 -10.94
C ASN A 429 13.45 -8.69 -11.36
N LYS A 430 14.21 -9.57 -10.72
CA LYS A 430 14.31 -10.99 -11.09
C LYS A 430 13.18 -11.87 -10.54
N LEU A 431 12.40 -11.36 -9.59
CA LEU A 431 11.28 -12.11 -9.04
C LEU A 431 9.96 -11.62 -9.64
N ASP A 432 9.14 -12.56 -10.12
CA ASP A 432 7.81 -12.28 -10.64
C ASP A 432 6.71 -12.55 -9.62
N MET A 433 5.65 -11.77 -9.67
CA MET A 433 4.40 -12.06 -8.94
C MET A 433 3.56 -13.08 -9.71
N SER A 434 3.14 -14.16 -9.05
CA SER A 434 2.10 -15.04 -9.60
C SER A 434 0.77 -14.29 -9.75
N GLU A 435 -0.12 -14.79 -10.62
CA GLU A 435 -1.49 -14.24 -10.77
C GLU A 435 -2.24 -14.26 -9.44
N ASP A 436 -2.16 -15.35 -8.67
CA ASP A 436 -2.79 -15.46 -7.35
C ASP A 436 -2.29 -14.40 -6.36
N LEU A 437 -0.99 -14.06 -6.40
CA LEU A 437 -0.44 -13.00 -5.57
C LEU A 437 -0.92 -11.62 -6.02
N GLN A 438 -0.96 -11.36 -7.33
CA GLN A 438 -1.48 -10.12 -7.89
C GLN A 438 -2.94 -9.89 -7.49
N ASP A 439 -3.79 -10.90 -7.61
CA ASP A 439 -5.20 -10.84 -7.22
C ASP A 439 -5.36 -10.63 -5.71
N SER A 440 -4.56 -11.32 -4.90
CA SER A 440 -4.56 -11.14 -3.44
C SER A 440 -4.15 -9.72 -3.04
N LEU A 441 -3.09 -9.18 -3.64
CA LEU A 441 -2.67 -7.79 -3.38
C LEU A 441 -3.72 -6.78 -3.82
N ILE A 442 -4.39 -6.98 -4.95
CA ILE A 442 -5.53 -6.17 -5.37
C ILE A 442 -6.61 -6.14 -4.27
N ALA A 443 -6.99 -7.31 -3.74
CA ALA A 443 -7.97 -7.42 -2.66
C ALA A 443 -7.50 -6.72 -1.37
N TYR A 444 -6.24 -6.86 -0.99
CA TYR A 444 -5.65 -6.20 0.18
C TYR A 444 -5.62 -4.67 0.06
N TYR A 445 -5.23 -4.15 -1.10
CA TYR A 445 -5.22 -2.70 -1.34
C TYR A 445 -6.64 -2.13 -1.49
N ASP A 446 -7.57 -2.83 -2.14
CA ASP A 446 -8.99 -2.47 -2.13
C ASP A 446 -9.53 -2.41 -0.69
N TYR A 447 -9.22 -3.42 0.14
CA TYR A 447 -9.62 -3.48 1.53
C TYR A 447 -9.02 -2.33 2.36
N MET A 448 -7.71 -2.07 2.21
CA MET A 448 -7.03 -0.97 2.89
C MET A 448 -7.66 0.38 2.57
N VAL A 449 -8.08 0.60 1.32
CA VAL A 449 -8.75 1.84 0.88
C VAL A 449 -10.17 1.92 1.41
N ALA A 450 -10.99 0.89 1.21
CA ALA A 450 -12.40 0.92 1.61
C ALA A 450 -12.59 1.10 3.12
N TYR A 451 -11.67 0.54 3.92
CA TYR A 451 -11.70 0.64 5.38
C TYR A 451 -10.64 1.58 5.96
N GLN A 452 -10.02 2.47 5.16
CA GLN A 452 -8.99 3.41 5.63
C GLN A 452 -9.41 4.23 6.86
N ASN A 453 -10.71 4.51 7.00
CA ASN A 453 -11.25 5.24 8.16
C ASN A 453 -11.24 4.41 9.46
N LEU A 454 -11.22 3.08 9.40
CA LEU A 454 -11.12 2.18 10.55
C LEU A 454 -9.68 1.69 10.79
N LEU A 455 -8.83 1.76 9.77
CA LEU A 455 -7.44 1.28 9.85
C LEU A 455 -6.47 2.39 10.21
N ARG A 456 -6.65 3.63 9.68
CA ARG A 456 -5.61 4.66 9.57
C ARG A 456 -6.04 6.07 10.00
N ASP A 457 -7.34 6.36 10.20
CA ASP A 457 -7.84 7.71 10.43
C ASP A 457 -7.99 8.02 11.92
N ARG A 458 -6.90 8.41 12.58
CA ARG A 458 -6.87 8.73 14.03
C ARG A 458 -7.41 7.60 14.90
N VAL A 459 -7.07 6.37 14.52
CA VAL A 459 -7.44 5.17 15.23
C VAL A 459 -6.46 4.96 16.39
N GLN A 460 -6.96 4.71 17.57
CA GLN A 460 -6.14 4.52 18.78
C GLN A 460 -6.21 3.05 19.23
N GLU A 461 -5.11 2.50 19.68
CA GLU A 461 -5.13 1.19 20.35
C GLU A 461 -5.93 1.25 21.64
N THR A 462 -6.58 0.16 21.97
CA THR A 462 -7.31 0.00 23.23
C THR A 462 -7.08 -1.40 23.78
N GLU A 463 -6.93 -1.49 25.09
CA GLU A 463 -6.84 -2.79 25.74
C GLU A 463 -8.20 -3.48 25.70
N LEU A 464 -8.20 -4.78 25.40
CA LEU A 464 -9.38 -5.62 25.39
C LEU A 464 -8.98 -7.05 25.77
N GLU A 465 -9.66 -7.62 26.76
CA GLU A 465 -9.51 -9.03 27.07
C GLU A 465 -10.27 -9.86 26.03
N ILE A 466 -9.55 -10.64 25.22
CA ILE A 466 -10.07 -11.44 24.12
C ILE A 466 -9.75 -12.91 24.40
N LYS A 467 -10.77 -13.75 24.38
CA LYS A 467 -10.65 -15.21 24.58
C LYS A 467 -11.27 -15.95 23.40
N SER A 468 -10.70 -17.07 23.02
CA SER A 468 -11.28 -17.96 22.02
C SER A 468 -11.80 -19.27 22.65
N SER A 469 -12.60 -20.00 21.89
CA SER A 469 -12.93 -21.38 22.18
C SER A 469 -11.74 -22.33 22.06
N ASP A 470 -11.88 -23.54 22.49
CA ASP A 470 -10.85 -24.50 22.89
C ASP A 470 -9.81 -24.93 21.87
N TRP A 471 -10.00 -24.70 20.55
CA TRP A 471 -9.07 -25.19 19.53
C TRP A 471 -7.99 -24.19 19.10
N VAL A 472 -8.12 -22.92 19.48
CA VAL A 472 -7.22 -21.84 19.04
C VAL A 472 -6.66 -21.08 20.24
N GLN A 473 -5.36 -20.88 20.26
CA GLN A 473 -4.71 -19.99 21.21
C GLN A 473 -4.60 -18.58 20.61
N LEU A 474 -5.11 -17.59 21.35
CA LEU A 474 -4.90 -16.18 21.03
C LEU A 474 -3.65 -15.65 21.73
N SER A 475 -3.04 -14.65 21.11
CA SER A 475 -1.88 -13.94 21.66
C SER A 475 -2.10 -12.43 21.51
N SER A 476 -1.59 -11.65 22.44
CA SER A 476 -1.58 -10.16 22.36
C SER A 476 -0.41 -9.60 21.57
N GLN A 477 0.41 -10.46 20.97
CA GLN A 477 1.53 -10.10 20.10
C GLN A 477 1.72 -11.18 19.03
N PRO A 478 2.38 -10.88 17.88
CA PRO A 478 2.69 -11.88 16.86
C PRO A 478 3.49 -13.05 17.44
N GLU A 479 2.92 -14.27 17.37
CA GLU A 479 3.53 -15.48 17.93
C GLU A 479 3.20 -16.70 17.07
N LYS A 480 4.23 -17.53 16.76
CA LYS A 480 4.07 -18.74 15.94
C LYS A 480 3.09 -19.71 16.59
N GLY A 481 2.19 -20.28 15.78
CA GLY A 481 1.20 -21.26 16.20
C GLY A 481 -0.03 -20.66 16.88
N LYS A 482 -0.18 -19.33 16.87
CA LYS A 482 -1.31 -18.63 17.50
C LYS A 482 -1.98 -17.66 16.54
N ILE A 483 -3.16 -17.18 16.92
CA ILE A 483 -3.79 -16.01 16.30
C ILE A 483 -3.45 -14.80 17.17
N TYR A 484 -2.79 -13.82 16.57
CA TYR A 484 -2.55 -12.52 17.19
C TYR A 484 -3.84 -11.69 17.13
N ALA A 485 -4.34 -11.26 18.27
CA ALA A 485 -5.56 -10.46 18.38
C ALA A 485 -5.28 -9.17 19.15
N PHE A 486 -5.73 -8.03 18.60
CA PHE A 486 -5.60 -6.73 19.23
C PHE A 486 -6.78 -5.82 18.86
N ALA A 487 -7.03 -4.83 19.68
CA ALA A 487 -8.16 -3.92 19.49
C ALA A 487 -7.72 -2.48 19.26
N LYS A 488 -8.47 -1.79 18.41
CA LYS A 488 -8.39 -0.35 18.16
C LYS A 488 -9.77 0.27 18.32
N GLN A 489 -9.82 1.58 18.56
CA GLN A 489 -11.07 2.31 18.67
C GLN A 489 -11.02 3.62 17.91
N ARG A 490 -12.18 4.02 17.39
CA ARG A 490 -12.40 5.33 16.76
C ARG A 490 -13.87 5.71 16.88
N ALA A 491 -14.14 6.88 17.49
CA ALA A 491 -15.50 7.38 17.71
C ALA A 491 -16.41 6.33 18.42
N ASP A 492 -17.48 5.92 17.77
CA ASP A 492 -18.46 4.94 18.24
C ASP A 492 -18.19 3.51 17.76
N LYS A 493 -16.96 3.20 17.33
CA LYS A 493 -16.58 1.88 16.82
C LYS A 493 -15.32 1.36 17.51
N LYS A 494 -15.34 0.06 17.79
CA LYS A 494 -14.15 -0.70 18.20
C LYS A 494 -13.85 -1.75 17.14
N MET A 495 -12.63 -1.79 16.67
CA MET A 495 -12.12 -2.75 15.68
C MET A 495 -11.25 -3.77 16.41
N ILE A 496 -11.49 -5.04 16.17
CA ILE A 496 -10.68 -6.14 16.68
C ILE A 496 -10.08 -6.85 15.49
N HIS A 497 -8.75 -6.84 15.40
CA HIS A 497 -8.01 -7.50 14.34
C HIS A 497 -7.55 -8.88 14.80
N PHE A 498 -7.68 -9.86 13.92
CA PHE A 498 -7.21 -11.22 14.10
C PHE A 498 -6.24 -11.55 12.97
N LEU A 499 -4.98 -11.80 13.31
CA LEU A 499 -3.92 -12.17 12.38
C LEU A 499 -3.49 -13.61 12.64
N ASN A 500 -3.63 -14.47 11.66
CA ASN A 500 -3.45 -15.90 11.83
C ASN A 500 -2.00 -16.32 11.58
N TYR A 501 -1.22 -16.53 12.65
CA TYR A 501 0.13 -17.07 12.59
C TYR A 501 0.21 -18.57 12.93
N MET A 502 -0.90 -19.31 12.81
CA MET A 502 -0.93 -20.74 13.17
C MET A 502 -0.08 -21.61 12.24
N ASP A 503 -0.01 -21.25 10.96
CA ASP A 503 0.63 -22.06 9.93
C ASP A 503 2.01 -21.55 9.49
N VAL A 504 2.48 -20.44 10.08
CA VAL A 504 3.78 -19.85 9.68
C VAL A 504 4.94 -20.80 9.94
N GLU A 505 5.88 -20.88 9.00
CA GLU A 505 7.11 -21.63 9.18
C GLU A 505 8.02 -20.97 10.23
N HIS A 506 8.09 -19.65 10.21
CA HIS A 506 8.89 -18.84 11.13
C HIS A 506 8.29 -17.44 11.34
N MET A 507 8.78 -16.69 12.33
CA MET A 507 8.31 -15.34 12.63
C MET A 507 9.12 -14.23 11.96
N ASN A 508 10.02 -14.56 11.02
CA ASN A 508 10.78 -13.58 10.26
C ASN A 508 9.91 -13.00 9.13
N TRP A 509 9.61 -11.70 9.21
CA TRP A 509 8.74 -11.03 8.25
C TRP A 509 9.32 -10.96 6.84
N ARG A 510 10.65 -10.84 6.70
CA ARG A 510 11.32 -10.72 5.38
C ARG A 510 11.18 -11.98 4.52
N ASP A 511 10.92 -13.13 5.15
CA ASP A 511 10.90 -14.44 4.47
C ASP A 511 12.02 -14.58 3.44
N THR A 512 13.24 -14.31 3.90
CA THR A 512 14.45 -14.11 3.09
C THR A 512 14.66 -15.20 2.03
N ASN A 513 14.28 -16.45 2.33
CA ASN A 513 14.44 -17.62 1.46
C ASN A 513 13.12 -18.09 0.82
N GLY A 514 11.99 -17.38 1.03
CA GLY A 514 10.69 -17.76 0.48
C GLY A 514 10.16 -19.10 1.01
N THR A 515 10.17 -19.29 2.32
CA THR A 515 9.82 -20.59 2.95
C THR A 515 8.54 -20.53 3.79
N GLN A 516 7.83 -19.40 3.84
CA GLN A 516 6.55 -19.31 4.54
C GLN A 516 5.50 -20.20 3.92
N ASN A 517 4.78 -20.93 4.78
CA ASN A 517 3.64 -21.75 4.38
C ASN A 517 2.39 -20.89 4.18
N SER A 518 1.50 -21.31 3.27
CA SER A 518 0.18 -20.71 3.14
C SER A 518 -0.64 -20.89 4.40
N ALA A 519 -1.33 -19.83 4.81
CA ALA A 519 -2.35 -19.97 5.86
C ALA A 519 -3.50 -20.86 5.39
N VAL A 520 -3.92 -21.76 6.26
CA VAL A 520 -5.08 -22.61 6.02
C VAL A 520 -6.35 -21.86 6.43
N MET A 521 -7.32 -21.79 5.52
CA MET A 521 -8.64 -21.24 5.86
C MET A 521 -9.28 -22.10 6.96
N ARG A 522 -9.67 -21.46 8.07
CA ARG A 522 -10.37 -22.10 9.19
C ARG A 522 -11.76 -21.51 9.31
N GLU A 523 -12.70 -22.35 9.70
CA GLU A 523 -14.09 -21.96 9.89
C GLU A 523 -14.44 -21.92 11.38
N THR A 524 -15.35 -21.04 11.74
CA THR A 524 -15.97 -20.95 13.07
C THR A 524 -14.99 -20.73 14.23
N LEU A 525 -14.45 -19.50 14.33
CA LEU A 525 -13.71 -19.08 15.51
C LEU A 525 -14.66 -18.38 16.50
N SER A 526 -15.03 -19.06 17.59
CA SER A 526 -15.85 -18.45 18.64
C SER A 526 -14.98 -17.61 19.57
N VAL A 527 -15.41 -16.37 19.79
CA VAL A 527 -14.68 -15.35 20.54
C VAL A 527 -15.57 -14.80 21.66
N THR A 528 -14.99 -14.64 22.84
CA THR A 528 -15.56 -13.92 23.97
C THR A 528 -14.66 -12.74 24.31
N ILE A 529 -15.26 -11.58 24.50
CA ILE A 529 -14.54 -10.36 24.92
C ILE A 529 -15.21 -9.73 26.12
N GLN A 530 -14.45 -8.95 26.88
CA GLN A 530 -14.97 -8.16 27.97
C GLN A 530 -15.30 -6.74 27.44
N GLU A 531 -16.60 -6.42 27.31
CA GLU A 531 -17.11 -5.16 26.78
C GLU A 531 -18.28 -4.64 27.59
N SER A 532 -18.04 -3.57 28.34
CA SER A 532 -19.03 -2.98 29.25
C SER A 532 -20.07 -2.08 28.55
N LYS A 533 -19.74 -1.56 27.36
CA LYS A 533 -20.69 -0.77 26.58
C LYS A 533 -21.67 -1.67 25.86
N GLN A 534 -22.95 -1.24 25.79
CA GLN A 534 -23.95 -1.96 25.01
C GLN A 534 -23.63 -1.89 23.52
N VAL A 535 -23.40 -3.05 22.92
CA VAL A 535 -23.15 -3.19 21.47
C VAL A 535 -24.48 -3.29 20.75
N LYS A 536 -24.62 -2.55 19.64
CA LYS A 536 -25.82 -2.55 18.78
C LYS A 536 -25.67 -3.44 17.57
N LYS A 537 -24.45 -3.55 17.05
CA LYS A 537 -24.16 -4.32 15.83
C LYS A 537 -22.73 -4.86 15.90
N VAL A 538 -22.57 -6.10 15.42
CA VAL A 538 -21.25 -6.71 15.16
C VAL A 538 -21.19 -7.13 13.70
N TRP A 539 -20.09 -6.82 13.04
CA TRP A 539 -19.84 -7.27 11.69
C TRP A 539 -18.35 -7.60 11.50
N VAL A 540 -18.07 -8.47 10.56
CA VAL A 540 -16.71 -8.90 10.20
C VAL A 540 -16.43 -8.59 8.75
N SER A 541 -15.18 -8.33 8.42
CA SER A 541 -14.68 -8.21 7.04
C SER A 541 -13.25 -8.73 6.96
N SER A 542 -12.86 -9.18 5.77
CA SER A 542 -11.54 -9.75 5.51
C SER A 542 -11.14 -9.51 4.05
N PRO A 543 -9.88 -9.20 3.75
CA PRO A 543 -9.42 -9.19 2.36
C PRO A 543 -9.31 -10.59 1.75
N ASP A 544 -9.35 -11.64 2.58
CA ASP A 544 -9.11 -13.03 2.17
C ASP A 544 -10.38 -13.73 1.68
N TRP A 545 -11.56 -13.17 1.93
CA TRP A 545 -12.84 -13.78 1.55
C TRP A 545 -13.96 -12.73 1.42
N ASN A 546 -15.09 -13.13 0.81
CA ASN A 546 -16.29 -12.31 0.57
C ASN A 546 -15.99 -10.97 -0.14
N GLU A 547 -15.00 -10.95 -1.05
CA GLU A 547 -14.59 -9.75 -1.80
C GLU A 547 -14.32 -8.53 -0.88
N GLY A 548 -13.85 -8.74 0.36
CA GLY A 548 -13.59 -7.70 1.35
C GLY A 548 -14.84 -7.07 1.99
N MET A 549 -16.05 -7.49 1.59
CA MET A 549 -17.30 -6.91 2.06
C MET A 549 -17.63 -7.26 3.50
N ALA A 550 -18.18 -6.28 4.23
CA ALA A 550 -18.64 -6.48 5.59
C ALA A 550 -19.83 -7.45 5.64
N GLU A 551 -19.77 -8.42 6.57
CA GLU A 551 -20.83 -9.34 6.89
C GLU A 551 -21.29 -9.15 8.34
N THR A 552 -22.58 -8.92 8.57
CA THR A 552 -23.14 -8.84 9.92
C THR A 552 -23.18 -10.23 10.53
N ILE A 553 -22.67 -10.37 11.75
CA ILE A 553 -22.66 -11.63 12.49
C ILE A 553 -23.51 -11.53 13.75
N ASP A 554 -24.10 -12.68 14.14
CA ASP A 554 -24.87 -12.78 15.37
C ASP A 554 -23.95 -12.68 16.59
N PHE A 555 -24.45 -12.05 17.65
CA PHE A 555 -23.74 -11.94 18.92
C PHE A 555 -24.70 -12.02 20.09
N SER A 556 -24.19 -12.34 21.27
CA SER A 556 -24.88 -12.24 22.55
C SER A 556 -24.08 -11.41 23.53
N GLN A 557 -24.74 -10.57 24.31
CA GLN A 557 -24.11 -9.79 25.37
C GLN A 557 -24.84 -9.96 26.67
N GLU A 558 -24.17 -10.56 27.67
CA GLU A 558 -24.67 -10.75 29.03
C GLU A 558 -23.77 -9.98 30.01
N GLY A 559 -24.28 -8.86 30.53
CA GLY A 559 -23.49 -7.94 31.33
C GLY A 559 -22.35 -7.33 30.51
N ASP A 560 -21.10 -7.58 30.90
CA ASP A 560 -19.90 -7.15 30.24
C ASP A 560 -19.25 -8.24 29.34
N HIS A 561 -19.91 -9.37 29.16
CA HIS A 561 -19.45 -10.47 28.33
C HIS A 561 -20.14 -10.43 26.97
N LEU A 562 -19.38 -10.15 25.90
CA LEU A 562 -19.85 -10.21 24.53
C LEU A 562 -19.28 -11.45 23.84
N GLN A 563 -20.16 -12.23 23.19
CA GLN A 563 -19.78 -13.44 22.44
C GLN A 563 -20.24 -13.32 21.00
N PHE A 564 -19.38 -13.72 20.07
CA PHE A 564 -19.66 -13.80 18.63
C PHE A 564 -18.80 -14.90 17.99
N THR A 565 -19.15 -15.28 16.75
CA THR A 565 -18.38 -16.26 15.98
C THR A 565 -17.92 -15.64 14.67
N ILE A 566 -16.62 -15.65 14.42
CA ILE A 566 -16.02 -15.30 13.14
C ILE A 566 -16.23 -16.48 12.20
N PRO A 567 -16.88 -16.28 11.02
CA PRO A 567 -17.25 -17.41 10.16
C PRO A 567 -16.05 -18.09 9.52
N LYS A 568 -15.04 -17.31 9.13
CA LYS A 568 -13.81 -17.80 8.48
C LYS A 568 -12.64 -16.93 8.88
N ILE A 569 -11.42 -17.50 8.92
CA ILE A 569 -10.16 -16.77 9.05
C ILE A 569 -9.08 -17.45 8.20
N LYS A 570 -8.37 -16.66 7.40
CA LYS A 570 -7.20 -17.12 6.63
C LYS A 570 -5.93 -16.40 7.09
N TYR A 571 -5.65 -15.20 6.62
CA TYR A 571 -4.54 -14.39 7.08
C TYR A 571 -4.99 -13.30 8.04
N TRP A 572 -6.06 -12.55 7.69
CA TRP A 572 -6.48 -11.37 8.45
C TRP A 572 -8.00 -11.13 8.41
N ASP A 573 -8.59 -10.99 9.59
CA ASP A 573 -9.96 -10.52 9.75
C ASP A 573 -10.03 -9.28 10.66
N MET A 574 -11.00 -8.42 10.39
CA MET A 574 -11.37 -7.29 11.24
C MET A 574 -12.83 -7.43 11.67
N VAL A 575 -13.06 -7.57 12.97
CA VAL A 575 -14.39 -7.51 13.57
C VAL A 575 -14.64 -6.11 14.10
N VAL A 576 -15.81 -5.55 13.81
CA VAL A 576 -16.19 -4.21 14.22
C VAL A 576 -17.42 -4.22 15.10
N LEU A 577 -17.30 -3.59 16.26
CA LEU A 577 -18.38 -3.36 17.21
C LEU A 577 -18.89 -1.94 17.03
N GLU A 578 -20.20 -1.75 16.88
CA GLU A 578 -20.87 -0.44 16.83
C GLU A 578 -21.72 -0.22 18.08
N TYR A 579 -21.60 0.98 18.69
CA TYR A 579 -22.26 1.35 19.93
C TYR A 579 -23.44 2.30 19.75
#